data_7ecc4ec01a54a2a97a1fecf2ff0f1e49
#
_entry.id   7ecc4ec01a54a2a97a1fecf2ff0f1e49
#
_cell.length_a   1.000
_cell.length_b   1.000
_cell.length_c   1.000
_cell.angle_alpha   90.00
_cell.angle_beta   90.00
_cell.angle_gamma   90.00
#
_symmetry.space_group_name_H-M   'P 1'
#
loop_
_entity.id
_entity.type
_entity.pdbx_description
1 polymer ?
#
loop_
_entity_poly.entity_id
_entity_poly.type
_entity_poly.pdbx_seq_one_letter_code
_entity_poly.pdbx_strand_id
1 'polypeptide(L)'
;GFAPSTFRLAAPKETAKSVADLAGKRIATSYPTILTNWLTSKSVTAEVVELDGAVENAVRLGVADAVADVVATGTTLKQAGLEVIGDPIFKSQAVLISRSDIQDQNAVDVFVRRLEGVIVARAYVLVDYDIPNTLIEKACVITPGIESPTVSSLDDSAWSAVRAMVPR
;
A
#
# COMPACT_ATOMS: atom_id res chain seq x y z
N GLY A 1 -5.93 -6.58 3.49
CA GLY A 1 -5.53 -6.63 2.07
C GLY A 1 -4.03 -6.73 1.92
N PHE A 2 -3.55 -7.32 0.84
CA PHE A 2 -2.13 -7.49 0.56
C PHE A 2 -1.72 -6.55 -0.58
N ALA A 3 -0.54 -5.88 -0.43
CA ALA A 3 0.02 -4.94 -1.40
C ALA A 3 -1.02 -3.92 -1.92
N PRO A 4 -1.64 -3.11 -1.05
CA PRO A 4 -2.58 -2.09 -1.48
C PRO A 4 -1.85 -1.08 -2.37
N SER A 5 -2.49 -0.70 -3.47
CA SER A 5 -2.00 0.33 -4.38
C SER A 5 -3.17 1.17 -4.89
N THR A 6 -2.84 2.30 -5.49
CA THR A 6 -3.84 3.19 -6.08
C THR A 6 -3.41 3.56 -7.49
N PHE A 7 -4.35 3.63 -8.43
CA PHE A 7 -4.09 4.19 -9.75
C PHE A 7 -4.37 5.68 -9.70
N ARG A 8 -3.37 6.50 -10.03
CA ARG A 8 -3.40 7.94 -9.82
C ARG A 8 -2.87 8.72 -11.00
N LEU A 9 -3.37 9.94 -11.15
CA LEU A 9 -2.75 10.95 -11.99
C LEU A 9 -1.61 11.64 -11.24
N ALA A 10 -0.55 11.99 -11.98
CA ALA A 10 0.53 12.83 -11.49
C ALA A 10 1.10 13.70 -12.61
N ALA A 11 1.54 14.90 -12.28
CA ALA A 11 2.17 15.83 -13.21
C ALA A 11 3.20 16.71 -12.46
N PRO A 12 4.07 17.43 -13.19
CA PRO A 12 4.85 18.50 -12.60
C PRO A 12 3.92 19.53 -11.95
N LYS A 13 4.33 20.07 -10.81
CA LYS A 13 3.54 21.03 -10.00
C LYS A 13 2.99 22.21 -10.79
N GLU A 14 3.74 22.67 -11.79
CA GLU A 14 3.38 23.83 -12.62
C GLU A 14 2.43 23.45 -13.77
N THR A 15 2.26 22.17 -14.07
CA THR A 15 1.50 21.71 -15.24
C THR A 15 0.01 21.56 -14.94
N ALA A 16 -0.33 20.96 -13.78
CA ALA A 16 -1.72 20.72 -13.40
C ALA A 16 -1.86 20.58 -11.87
N LYS A 17 -2.93 21.13 -11.32
CA LYS A 17 -3.32 21.01 -9.92
C LYS A 17 -4.62 20.23 -9.73
N SER A 18 -5.40 20.13 -10.78
CA SER A 18 -6.68 19.42 -10.82
C SER A 18 -6.80 18.56 -12.07
N VAL A 19 -7.76 17.66 -12.08
CA VAL A 19 -8.07 16.82 -13.25
C VAL A 19 -8.52 17.67 -14.44
N ALA A 20 -9.24 18.77 -14.21
CA ALA A 20 -9.71 19.68 -15.25
C ALA A 20 -8.55 20.35 -16.02
N ASP A 21 -7.42 20.59 -15.34
CA ASP A 21 -6.24 21.22 -15.95
C ASP A 21 -5.54 20.29 -16.98
N LEU A 22 -5.92 19.02 -16.99
CA LEU A 22 -5.41 18.01 -17.94
C LEU A 22 -6.18 17.99 -19.27
N ALA A 23 -7.20 18.82 -19.44
CA ALA A 23 -7.91 18.95 -20.71
C ALA A 23 -6.95 19.37 -21.83
N GLY A 24 -6.95 18.63 -22.95
CA GLY A 24 -6.07 18.84 -24.09
C GLY A 24 -4.60 18.46 -23.85
N LYS A 25 -4.24 17.90 -22.69
CA LYS A 25 -2.87 17.44 -22.38
C LYS A 25 -2.66 15.99 -22.81
N ARG A 26 -1.40 15.61 -22.95
CA ARG A 26 -0.96 14.23 -23.18
C ARG A 26 -0.72 13.55 -21.85
N ILE A 27 -1.35 12.39 -21.62
CA ILE A 27 -1.23 11.62 -20.37
C ILE A 27 -0.70 10.23 -20.70
N ALA A 28 0.52 9.94 -20.24
CA ALA A 28 1.14 8.63 -20.42
C ALA A 28 0.63 7.61 -19.39
N THR A 29 0.42 6.38 -19.85
CA THR A 29 -0.03 5.27 -18.98
C THR A 29 0.23 3.92 -19.62
N SER A 30 0.40 2.88 -18.78
CA SER A 30 0.36 1.46 -19.22
C SER A 30 -1.07 0.88 -19.24
N TYR A 31 -2.09 1.70 -18.91
CA TYR A 31 -3.49 1.25 -18.80
C TYR A 31 -4.44 2.18 -19.58
N PRO A 32 -4.27 2.29 -20.92
CA PRO A 32 -4.98 3.30 -21.71
C PRO A 32 -6.49 3.20 -21.65
N THR A 33 -7.03 1.97 -21.73
CA THR A 33 -8.49 1.74 -21.67
C THR A 33 -9.10 2.22 -20.35
N ILE A 34 -8.43 1.92 -19.22
CA ILE A 34 -8.90 2.32 -17.89
C ILE A 34 -8.89 3.84 -17.77
N LEU A 35 -7.80 4.47 -18.17
CA LEU A 35 -7.66 5.93 -18.12
C LEU A 35 -8.69 6.62 -19.01
N THR A 36 -8.87 6.17 -20.25
CA THR A 36 -9.82 6.76 -21.19
C THR A 36 -11.25 6.71 -20.66
N ASN A 37 -11.69 5.54 -20.14
CA ASN A 37 -13.02 5.38 -19.56
C ASN A 37 -13.23 6.30 -18.36
N TRP A 38 -12.22 6.44 -17.52
CA TRP A 38 -12.30 7.32 -16.36
C TRP A 38 -12.35 8.80 -16.76
N LEU A 39 -11.50 9.27 -17.68
CA LEU A 39 -11.51 10.64 -18.20
C LEU A 39 -12.86 10.99 -18.80
N THR A 40 -13.45 10.06 -19.58
CA THR A 40 -14.81 10.21 -20.14
C THR A 40 -15.83 10.39 -19.02
N SER A 41 -15.78 9.61 -17.95
CA SER A 41 -16.67 9.74 -16.79
C SER A 41 -16.54 11.09 -16.07
N LYS A 42 -15.39 11.76 -16.21
CA LYS A 42 -15.13 13.09 -15.64
C LYS A 42 -15.37 14.22 -16.65
N SER A 43 -15.82 13.92 -17.87
CA SER A 43 -15.98 14.88 -18.97
C SER A 43 -14.70 15.65 -19.29
N VAL A 44 -13.55 15.03 -19.16
CA VAL A 44 -12.23 15.56 -19.50
C VAL A 44 -11.73 14.89 -20.77
N THR A 45 -11.41 15.70 -21.80
CA THR A 45 -10.81 15.22 -23.04
C THR A 45 -9.31 15.45 -22.97
N ALA A 46 -8.51 14.38 -23.02
CA ALA A 46 -7.06 14.40 -23.05
C ALA A 46 -6.54 13.35 -24.04
N GLU A 47 -5.32 13.54 -24.52
CA GLU A 47 -4.63 12.54 -25.35
C GLU A 47 -4.00 11.48 -24.45
N VAL A 48 -4.36 10.22 -24.65
CA VAL A 48 -3.79 9.10 -23.89
C VAL A 48 -2.64 8.50 -24.69
N VAL A 49 -1.43 8.55 -24.12
CA VAL A 49 -0.20 7.99 -24.69
C VAL A 49 0.09 6.66 -24.01
N GLU A 50 0.01 5.58 -24.77
CA GLU A 50 0.31 4.24 -24.26
C GLU A 50 1.82 4.02 -24.15
N LEU A 51 2.29 3.61 -22.96
CA LEU A 51 3.69 3.23 -22.70
C LEU A 51 3.74 1.92 -21.93
N ASP A 52 4.63 1.04 -22.34
CA ASP A 52 4.87 -0.24 -21.67
C ASP A 52 6.02 -0.09 -20.66
N GLY A 53 5.66 0.35 -19.43
CA GLY A 53 6.60 0.57 -18.32
C GLY A 53 7.30 1.93 -18.32
N ALA A 54 7.97 2.25 -17.21
CA ALA A 54 8.73 3.49 -16.97
C ALA A 54 7.95 4.79 -17.28
N VAL A 55 6.63 4.74 -17.04
CA VAL A 55 5.66 5.79 -17.38
C VAL A 55 6.04 7.14 -16.74
N GLU A 56 6.62 7.11 -15.52
CA GLU A 56 7.07 8.29 -14.79
C GLU A 56 8.15 9.10 -15.52
N ASN A 57 8.88 8.49 -16.44
CA ASN A 57 9.90 9.17 -17.24
C ASN A 57 9.33 9.91 -18.45
N ALA A 58 8.10 9.64 -18.87
CA ALA A 58 7.47 10.19 -20.06
C ALA A 58 7.46 11.73 -20.06
N VAL A 59 7.22 12.34 -18.90
CA VAL A 59 7.19 13.80 -18.76
C VAL A 59 8.59 14.39 -18.95
N ARG A 60 9.60 13.79 -18.33
CA ARG A 60 11.00 14.26 -18.49
C ARG A 60 11.51 14.13 -19.92
N LEU A 61 11.03 13.13 -20.65
CA LEU A 61 11.37 12.90 -22.07
C LEU A 61 10.55 13.76 -23.03
N GLY A 62 9.59 14.55 -22.53
CA GLY A 62 8.73 15.39 -23.36
C GLY A 62 7.68 14.61 -24.18
N VAL A 63 7.47 13.32 -23.86
CA VAL A 63 6.49 12.46 -24.54
C VAL A 63 5.07 12.75 -24.05
N ALA A 64 4.92 13.10 -22.79
CA ALA A 64 3.64 13.44 -22.16
C ALA A 64 3.77 14.65 -21.23
N ASP A 65 2.64 15.23 -20.85
CA ASP A 65 2.56 16.39 -19.95
C ASP A 65 2.20 15.93 -18.52
N ALA A 66 1.59 14.75 -18.39
CA ALA A 66 1.22 14.09 -17.15
C ALA A 66 1.32 12.57 -17.30
N VAL A 67 1.17 11.86 -16.18
CA VAL A 67 1.14 10.40 -16.15
C VAL A 67 -0.06 9.88 -15.36
N ALA A 68 -0.51 8.68 -15.70
CA ALA A 68 -1.44 7.90 -14.88
C ALA A 68 -0.83 6.53 -14.62
N ASP A 69 -0.55 6.21 -13.34
CA ASP A 69 0.15 4.99 -13.00
C ASP A 69 -0.26 4.43 -11.64
N VAL A 70 0.15 3.18 -11.39
CA VAL A 70 -0.07 2.47 -10.13
C VAL A 70 0.93 2.97 -9.08
N VAL A 71 0.39 3.51 -8.00
CA VAL A 71 1.16 4.13 -6.93
C VAL A 71 0.95 3.37 -5.63
N ALA A 72 2.03 2.80 -5.09
CA ALA A 72 2.04 2.21 -3.75
C ALA A 72 2.46 3.27 -2.71
N THR A 73 3.69 3.79 -2.81
CA THR A 73 4.25 4.79 -1.87
C THR A 73 4.42 6.18 -2.48
N GLY A 74 4.40 6.28 -3.80
CA GLY A 74 4.64 7.53 -4.53
C GLY A 74 6.11 7.97 -4.60
N THR A 75 7.04 7.17 -4.12
CA THR A 75 8.48 7.51 -4.13
C THR A 75 9.01 7.72 -5.54
N THR A 76 8.66 6.84 -6.48
CA THR A 76 9.09 6.92 -7.89
C THR A 76 8.61 8.20 -8.57
N LEU A 77 7.34 8.55 -8.36
CA LEU A 77 6.78 9.81 -8.89
C LEU A 77 7.50 11.03 -8.35
N LYS A 78 7.76 11.06 -7.03
CA LYS A 78 8.50 12.17 -6.40
C LYS A 78 9.92 12.30 -6.95
N GLN A 79 10.62 11.19 -7.16
CA GLN A 79 11.96 11.17 -7.76
C GLN A 79 11.95 11.69 -9.20
N ALA A 80 10.86 11.46 -9.94
CA ALA A 80 10.64 12.01 -11.28
C ALA A 80 10.16 13.49 -11.29
N GLY A 81 10.02 14.12 -10.10
CA GLY A 81 9.54 15.51 -9.99
C GLY A 81 8.04 15.67 -10.24
N LEU A 82 7.26 14.59 -10.04
CA LEU A 82 5.82 14.57 -10.25
C LEU A 82 5.07 14.61 -8.91
N GLU A 83 3.99 15.38 -8.87
CA GLU A 83 3.04 15.45 -7.76
C GLU A 83 1.73 14.77 -8.15
N VAL A 84 1.13 14.06 -7.20
CA VAL A 84 -0.17 13.40 -7.40
C VAL A 84 -1.27 14.45 -7.49
N ILE A 85 -2.18 14.26 -8.46
CA ILE A 85 -3.31 15.15 -8.73
C ILE A 85 -4.61 14.48 -8.29
N GLY A 86 -5.38 15.15 -7.46
CA GLY A 86 -6.73 14.73 -7.06
C GLY A 86 -6.81 13.40 -6.33
N ASP A 87 -8.00 12.83 -6.33
CA ASP A 87 -8.30 11.53 -5.71
C ASP A 87 -7.81 10.36 -6.58
N PRO A 88 -7.64 9.17 -5.99
CA PRO A 88 -7.33 7.97 -6.77
C PRO A 88 -8.39 7.68 -7.83
N ILE A 89 -7.97 7.32 -9.03
CA ILE A 89 -8.84 6.81 -10.09
C ILE A 89 -9.52 5.53 -9.61
N PHE A 90 -8.75 4.60 -9.02
CA PHE A 90 -9.24 3.43 -8.29
C PHE A 90 -8.22 2.93 -7.26
N LYS A 91 -8.67 2.07 -6.36
CA LYS A 91 -7.83 1.34 -5.40
C LYS A 91 -7.68 -0.10 -5.87
N SER A 92 -6.51 -0.66 -5.69
CA SER A 92 -6.17 -2.03 -6.07
C SER A 92 -5.48 -2.76 -4.93
N GLN A 93 -5.57 -4.06 -4.94
CA GLN A 93 -4.84 -4.94 -4.04
C GLN A 93 -4.46 -6.22 -4.77
N ALA A 94 -3.40 -6.87 -4.32
CA ALA A 94 -3.05 -8.18 -4.83
C ALA A 94 -4.11 -9.23 -4.44
N VAL A 95 -4.42 -10.10 -5.36
CA VAL A 95 -5.32 -11.24 -5.14
C VAL A 95 -4.62 -12.53 -5.57
N LEU A 96 -4.92 -13.61 -4.86
CA LEU A 96 -4.51 -14.94 -5.28
C LEU A 96 -5.61 -15.51 -6.19
N ILE A 97 -5.22 -15.98 -7.35
CA ILE A 97 -6.13 -16.66 -8.28
C ILE A 97 -5.70 -18.10 -8.49
N SER A 98 -6.66 -18.99 -8.65
CA SER A 98 -6.44 -20.38 -9.00
C SER A 98 -7.40 -20.82 -10.12
N ARG A 99 -7.11 -21.95 -10.76
CA ARG A 99 -8.06 -22.57 -11.67
C ARG A 99 -9.24 -23.11 -10.89
N SER A 100 -10.44 -23.04 -11.46
CA SER A 100 -11.66 -23.56 -10.83
C SER A 100 -11.70 -25.10 -10.74
N ASP A 101 -10.92 -25.77 -11.57
CA ASP A 101 -10.84 -27.24 -11.68
C ASP A 101 -9.62 -27.84 -10.95
N ILE A 102 -9.09 -27.13 -9.91
CA ILE A 102 -7.91 -27.57 -9.18
C ILE A 102 -8.16 -28.90 -8.46
N GLN A 103 -7.27 -29.89 -8.66
CA GLN A 103 -7.43 -31.23 -8.12
C GLN A 103 -6.94 -31.35 -6.68
N ASP A 104 -5.90 -30.58 -6.30
CA ASP A 104 -5.31 -30.60 -4.96
C ASP A 104 -5.69 -29.34 -4.17
N GLN A 105 -6.89 -29.35 -3.63
CA GLN A 105 -7.39 -28.25 -2.77
C GLN A 105 -6.54 -28.09 -1.51
N ASN A 106 -5.99 -29.20 -0.96
CA ASN A 106 -5.18 -29.13 0.26
C ASN A 106 -3.86 -28.35 0.03
N ALA A 107 -3.22 -28.51 -1.13
CA ALA A 107 -2.03 -27.71 -1.48
C ALA A 107 -2.35 -26.22 -1.56
N VAL A 108 -3.51 -25.84 -2.10
CA VAL A 108 -3.97 -24.45 -2.14
C VAL A 108 -4.19 -23.91 -0.73
N ASP A 109 -4.87 -24.67 0.12
CA ASP A 109 -5.18 -24.25 1.50
C ASP A 109 -3.90 -24.10 2.34
N VAL A 110 -2.91 -24.97 2.15
CA VAL A 110 -1.58 -24.83 2.79
C VAL A 110 -0.88 -23.57 2.31
N PHE A 111 -0.92 -23.27 1.01
CA PHE A 111 -0.30 -22.08 0.45
C PHE A 111 -0.97 -20.79 0.96
N VAL A 112 -2.31 -20.75 0.97
CA VAL A 112 -3.09 -19.63 1.51
C VAL A 112 -2.73 -19.37 2.97
N ARG A 113 -2.75 -20.40 3.82
CA ARG A 113 -2.38 -20.27 5.24
C ARG A 113 -0.96 -19.75 5.46
N ARG A 114 0.00 -20.14 4.61
CA ARG A 114 1.37 -19.62 4.68
C ARG A 114 1.44 -18.14 4.31
N LEU A 115 0.72 -17.72 3.26
CA LEU A 115 0.62 -16.29 2.90
C LEU A 115 -0.03 -15.46 4.00
N GLU A 116 -1.13 -15.94 4.56
CA GLU A 116 -1.82 -15.27 5.68
C GLU A 116 -0.89 -15.13 6.89
N GLY A 117 -0.14 -16.18 7.23
CA GLY A 117 0.87 -16.13 8.29
C GLY A 117 1.93 -15.05 8.07
N VAL A 118 2.43 -14.91 6.85
CA VAL A 118 3.39 -13.84 6.50
C VAL A 118 2.75 -12.45 6.61
N ILE A 119 1.50 -12.29 6.16
CA ILE A 119 0.76 -11.02 6.23
C ILE A 119 0.55 -10.62 7.69
N VAL A 120 0.11 -11.55 8.54
CA VAL A 120 -0.07 -11.31 9.97
C VAL A 120 1.25 -10.96 10.64
N ALA A 121 2.31 -11.74 10.39
CA ALA A 121 3.64 -11.47 10.95
C ALA A 121 4.18 -10.08 10.59
N ARG A 122 3.84 -9.55 9.41
CA ARG A 122 4.22 -8.18 8.98
C ARG A 122 3.43 -7.08 9.68
N ALA A 123 2.23 -7.38 10.13
CA ALA A 123 1.35 -6.40 10.80
C ALA A 123 1.68 -6.22 12.28
N TYR A 124 2.49 -7.11 12.87
CA TYR A 124 2.79 -7.11 14.30
C TYR A 124 4.29 -7.04 14.57
N VAL A 125 4.64 -6.60 15.77
CA VAL A 125 5.99 -6.67 16.34
C VAL A 125 5.91 -7.32 17.72
N LEU A 126 6.95 -8.06 18.08
CA LEU A 126 7.14 -8.55 19.43
C LEU A 126 7.85 -7.45 20.22
N VAL A 127 7.22 -7.02 21.31
CA VAL A 127 7.82 -6.10 22.29
C VAL A 127 8.16 -6.93 23.52
N ASP A 128 9.40 -6.76 24.01
CA ASP A 128 9.92 -7.47 25.18
C ASP A 128 10.64 -6.44 26.05
N TYR A 129 10.22 -6.29 27.32
CA TYR A 129 10.77 -5.29 28.22
C TYR A 129 10.60 -5.71 29.68
N ASP A 130 11.50 -5.20 30.55
CA ASP A 130 11.44 -5.40 31.98
C ASP A 130 10.80 -4.17 32.65
N ILE A 131 9.99 -4.44 33.68
CA ILE A 131 9.22 -3.38 34.35
C ILE A 131 9.07 -3.69 35.86
N PRO A 132 9.08 -2.65 36.73
CA PRO A 132 8.72 -2.83 38.13
C PRO A 132 7.30 -3.42 38.29
N ASN A 133 7.12 -4.36 39.20
CA ASN A 133 5.84 -5.03 39.42
C ASN A 133 4.68 -4.07 39.70
N THR A 134 4.95 -2.92 40.29
CA THR A 134 3.95 -1.86 40.56
C THR A 134 3.36 -1.22 39.31
N LEU A 135 4.00 -1.39 38.14
CA LEU A 135 3.58 -0.80 36.87
C LEU A 135 3.02 -1.80 35.87
N ILE A 136 2.98 -3.11 36.21
CA ILE A 136 2.53 -4.18 35.29
C ILE A 136 1.14 -3.89 34.73
N GLU A 137 0.16 -3.56 35.56
CA GLU A 137 -1.21 -3.30 35.11
C GLU A 137 -1.26 -2.17 34.06
N LYS A 138 -0.54 -1.07 34.31
CA LYS A 138 -0.46 0.07 33.37
C LYS A 138 0.20 -0.33 32.07
N ALA A 139 1.29 -1.11 32.14
CA ALA A 139 2.00 -1.59 30.98
C ALA A 139 1.14 -2.52 30.12
N CYS A 140 0.41 -3.45 30.74
CA CYS A 140 -0.48 -4.35 30.02
C CYS A 140 -1.64 -3.63 29.31
N VAL A 141 -2.07 -2.48 29.82
CA VAL A 141 -3.05 -1.62 29.11
C VAL A 141 -2.45 -0.98 27.87
N ILE A 142 -1.16 -0.57 27.90
CA ILE A 142 -0.46 0.05 26.79
C ILE A 142 -0.05 -0.98 25.73
N THR A 143 0.36 -2.17 26.17
CA THR A 143 0.79 -3.28 25.30
C THR A 143 -0.07 -4.53 25.56
N PRO A 144 -1.37 -4.51 25.19
CA PRO A 144 -2.31 -5.57 25.55
C PRO A 144 -2.02 -6.89 24.82
N GLY A 145 -1.18 -6.87 23.77
CA GLY A 145 -0.95 -8.03 22.91
C GLY A 145 -2.17 -8.36 22.03
N ILE A 146 -2.09 -9.48 21.30
CA ILE A 146 -3.21 -9.99 20.47
C ILE A 146 -4.29 -10.59 21.36
N GLU A 147 -3.90 -11.40 22.35
CA GLU A 147 -4.81 -12.02 23.32
C GLU A 147 -4.55 -11.44 24.72
N SER A 148 -3.31 -11.56 25.18
CA SER A 148 -2.83 -10.98 26.44
C SER A 148 -1.28 -10.95 26.44
N PRO A 149 -0.62 -10.02 27.18
CA PRO A 149 0.82 -10.07 27.37
C PRO A 149 1.20 -11.24 28.27
N THR A 150 2.37 -11.82 28.02
CA THR A 150 2.99 -12.77 28.94
C THR A 150 3.79 -11.99 29.96
N VAL A 151 3.58 -12.26 31.25
CA VAL A 151 4.33 -11.65 32.35
C VAL A 151 5.07 -12.75 33.11
N SER A 152 6.38 -12.58 33.27
CA SER A 152 7.25 -13.54 33.98
C SER A 152 8.03 -12.81 35.05
N SER A 153 8.08 -13.34 36.26
CA SER A 153 8.90 -12.79 37.35
C SER A 153 10.39 -12.96 37.00
N LEU A 154 11.17 -11.93 37.30
CA LEU A 154 12.64 -11.98 37.23
C LEU A 154 13.22 -12.44 38.60
N ASP A 155 14.52 -12.76 38.59
CA ASP A 155 15.24 -13.17 39.81
C ASP A 155 15.14 -12.07 40.90
N ASP A 156 15.15 -10.78 40.51
CA ASP A 156 14.75 -9.69 41.37
C ASP A 156 13.21 -9.66 41.47
N SER A 157 12.68 -10.10 42.58
CA SER A 157 11.23 -10.22 42.84
C SER A 157 10.47 -8.88 42.70
N ALA A 158 11.14 -7.73 42.60
CA ALA A 158 10.51 -6.43 42.37
C ALA A 158 10.25 -6.12 40.89
N TRP A 159 10.78 -6.92 39.97
CA TRP A 159 10.69 -6.73 38.52
C TRP A 159 10.10 -7.93 37.81
N SER A 160 9.45 -7.68 36.69
CA SER A 160 8.96 -8.70 35.78
C SER A 160 9.29 -8.36 34.34
N ALA A 161 9.54 -9.40 33.55
CA ALA A 161 9.61 -9.30 32.10
C ALA A 161 8.19 -9.36 31.51
N VAL A 162 7.89 -8.48 30.58
CA VAL A 162 6.61 -8.44 29.85
C VAL A 162 6.90 -8.64 28.37
N ARG A 163 6.21 -9.59 27.77
CA ARG A 163 6.28 -9.88 26.35
C ARG A 163 4.91 -9.77 25.71
N ALA A 164 4.77 -8.96 24.69
CA ALA A 164 3.50 -8.75 24.00
C ALA A 164 3.71 -8.64 22.48
N MET A 165 2.80 -9.23 21.71
CA MET A 165 2.74 -9.06 20.28
C MET A 165 1.76 -7.93 19.98
N VAL A 166 2.24 -6.78 19.50
CA VAL A 166 1.43 -5.57 19.29
C VAL A 166 1.42 -5.16 17.80
N PRO A 167 0.34 -4.51 17.34
CA PRO A 167 0.32 -3.94 15.98
C PRO A 167 1.48 -2.97 15.74
N ARG A 168 1.96 -2.95 14.51
CA ARG A 168 3.00 -2.03 14.04
C ARG A 168 2.50 -0.61 13.92
#